data_0ce55048e803f148d0aa108e8af35304
#
_entry.id   0ce55048e803f148d0aa108e8af35304
#
_cell.length_a   1.000
_cell.length_b   1.000
_cell.length_c   1.000
_cell.angle_alpha   90.00
_cell.angle_beta   90.00
_cell.angle_gamma   90.00
#
_symmetry.space_group_name_H-M   'P 1'
#
loop_
_entity.id
_entity.type
_entity.pdbx_description
1 polymer ?
#
loop_
_entity_poly.entity_id
_entity_poly.type
_entity_poly.pdbx_seq_one_letter_code
_entity_poly.pdbx_strand_id
1 'polypeptide(L)'
;MSDIKLVYFNLRGRAEAARFTLAQAGVDYEDVRVTREEWVKLKPGKKRVLPSKRKTFRHINFLEYTFGQLPGLEYKGEKIGQSMAITRFLGREFGLAGKDNWTQAKVDEVIDSVSDLINSKYREVL
;
A
#
# COMPACT_ATOMS: atom_id res chain seq x y z
N MET A 1 4.39 13.35 -14.19
CA MET A 1 3.51 12.29 -13.66
C MET A 1 4.34 11.18 -13.10
N SER A 2 4.05 10.77 -11.91
CA SER A 2 4.74 9.63 -11.30
C SER A 2 4.10 8.31 -11.76
N ASP A 3 4.93 7.34 -12.09
CA ASP A 3 4.49 5.97 -12.42
C ASP A 3 4.14 5.16 -11.17
N ILE A 4 4.20 5.79 -10.01
CA ILE A 4 3.98 5.16 -8.70
C ILE A 4 2.81 5.84 -8.00
N LYS A 5 1.81 5.07 -7.62
CA LYS A 5 0.70 5.54 -6.78
C LYS A 5 0.54 4.63 -5.58
N LEU A 6 0.55 5.20 -4.39
CA LEU A 6 0.26 4.50 -3.15
C LEU A 6 -1.12 4.94 -2.67
N VAL A 7 -2.03 3.99 -2.53
CA VAL A 7 -3.42 4.25 -2.15
C VAL A 7 -3.68 3.73 -0.75
N TYR A 8 -4.06 4.61 0.15
CA TYR A 8 -4.40 4.24 1.53
C TYR A 8 -5.33 5.27 2.16
N PHE A 9 -5.75 5.01 3.37
CA PHE A 9 -6.51 5.98 4.16
C PHE A 9 -5.65 7.17 4.58
N ASN A 10 -6.28 8.28 4.98
CA ASN A 10 -5.56 9.45 5.46
C ASN A 10 -5.08 9.25 6.90
N LEU A 11 -4.20 8.30 7.08
CA LEU A 11 -3.53 7.99 8.35
C LEU A 11 -2.20 7.29 8.07
N ARG A 12 -1.36 7.19 9.08
CA ARG A 12 -0.06 6.51 8.95
C ARG A 12 -0.23 5.02 8.72
N GLY A 13 -0.66 4.29 9.74
CA GLY A 13 -1.06 2.89 9.68
C GLY A 13 -0.16 1.98 8.85
N ARG A 14 -0.78 1.06 8.14
CA ARG A 14 -0.08 0.00 7.38
C ARG A 14 0.67 0.50 6.14
N ALA A 15 0.34 1.68 5.63
CA ALA A 15 1.02 2.25 4.46
C ALA A 15 2.28 3.04 4.82
N GLU A 16 2.51 3.32 6.08
CA GLU A 16 3.61 4.19 6.50
C GLU A 16 4.99 3.60 6.18
N ALA A 17 5.15 2.28 6.30
CA ALA A 17 6.39 1.61 5.91
C ALA A 17 6.71 1.83 4.42
N ALA A 18 5.71 1.75 3.56
CA ALA A 18 5.88 2.04 2.13
C ALA A 18 6.22 3.51 1.89
N ARG A 19 5.58 4.43 2.59
CA ARG A 19 5.89 5.87 2.48
C ARG A 19 7.33 6.17 2.89
N PHE A 20 7.79 5.59 4.00
CA PHE A 20 9.19 5.73 4.43
C PHE A 20 10.17 5.15 3.42
N THR A 21 9.85 4.00 2.84
CA THR A 21 10.68 3.38 1.81
C THR A 21 10.81 4.28 0.58
N LEU A 22 9.71 4.83 0.11
CA LEU A 22 9.71 5.76 -1.02
C LEU A 22 10.46 7.07 -0.69
N ALA A 23 10.29 7.59 0.51
CA ALA A 23 11.01 8.77 0.97
C ALA A 23 12.52 8.53 1.04
N GLN A 24 12.93 7.38 1.58
CA GLN A 24 14.35 6.99 1.65
C GLN A 24 14.95 6.79 0.25
N ALA A 25 14.17 6.27 -0.67
CA ALA A 25 14.59 6.10 -2.07
C ALA A 25 14.68 7.44 -2.82
N GLY A 26 14.08 8.50 -2.30
CA GLY A 26 14.06 9.81 -2.95
C GLY A 26 13.24 9.82 -4.25
N VAL A 27 12.23 8.98 -4.36
CA VAL A 27 11.41 8.84 -5.57
C VAL A 27 10.11 9.58 -5.41
N ASP A 28 9.70 10.27 -6.45
CA ASP A 28 8.39 10.92 -6.49
C ASP A 28 7.29 9.88 -6.68
N TYR A 29 6.21 10.04 -5.94
CA TYR A 29 5.04 9.19 -6.05
C TYR A 29 3.77 9.97 -5.74
N GLU A 30 2.64 9.48 -6.20
CA GLU A 30 1.33 10.02 -5.86
C GLU A 30 0.81 9.34 -4.59
N ASP A 31 0.64 10.13 -3.52
CA ASP A 31 0.09 9.65 -2.25
C ASP A 31 -1.43 9.85 -2.25
N VAL A 32 -2.15 8.83 -2.69
CA VAL A 32 -3.60 8.87 -2.81
C VAL A 32 -4.24 8.49 -1.49
N ARG A 33 -4.94 9.43 -0.87
CA ARG A 33 -5.61 9.23 0.41
C ARG A 33 -7.11 9.21 0.23
N VAL A 34 -7.72 8.12 0.69
CA VAL A 34 -9.17 7.92 0.60
C VAL A 34 -9.80 8.00 1.99
N THR A 35 -11.04 8.49 2.06
CA THR A 35 -11.80 8.44 3.31
C THR A 35 -12.42 7.05 3.51
N ARG A 36 -12.78 6.72 4.74
CA ARG A 36 -13.50 5.47 5.03
C ARG A 36 -14.83 5.40 4.31
N GLU A 37 -15.52 6.50 4.19
CA GLU A 37 -16.80 6.60 3.49
C GLU A 37 -16.64 6.30 2.01
N GLU A 38 -15.62 6.86 1.38
CA GLU A 38 -15.26 6.60 -0.01
C GLU A 38 -14.91 5.13 -0.21
N TRP A 39 -14.11 4.57 0.68
CA TRP A 39 -13.72 3.17 0.64
C TRP A 39 -14.91 2.23 0.75
N VAL A 40 -15.85 2.48 1.66
CA VAL A 40 -17.06 1.67 1.84
C VAL A 40 -17.88 1.62 0.55
N LYS A 41 -17.95 2.75 -0.18
CA LYS A 41 -18.64 2.82 -1.48
C LYS A 41 -17.92 2.05 -2.58
N LEU A 42 -16.61 1.90 -2.46
CA LEU A 42 -15.74 1.33 -3.49
C LEU A 42 -15.35 -0.13 -3.19
N LYS A 43 -15.58 -0.60 -1.97
CA LYS A 43 -15.20 -1.94 -1.53
C LYS A 43 -15.90 -3.01 -2.38
N PRO A 44 -15.16 -4.04 -2.85
CA PRO A 44 -15.74 -5.15 -3.61
C PRO A 44 -16.87 -5.85 -2.85
N GLY A 45 -17.92 -6.25 -3.56
CA GLY A 45 -19.06 -6.98 -3.00
C GLY A 45 -20.32 -6.17 -2.73
N LYS A 46 -20.27 -4.84 -2.83
CA LYS A 46 -21.47 -4.01 -2.83
C LYS A 46 -21.85 -3.62 -4.26
N LYS A 47 -23.15 -3.72 -4.59
CA LYS A 47 -23.68 -3.22 -5.88
C LYS A 47 -23.32 -1.75 -5.99
N ARG A 48 -22.64 -1.41 -7.08
CA ARG A 48 -22.09 -0.07 -7.26
C ARG A 48 -22.96 0.80 -8.10
N VAL A 49 -23.30 1.92 -7.55
CA VAL A 49 -23.55 3.10 -8.33
C VAL A 49 -22.32 3.99 -8.12
N LEU A 50 -21.38 3.95 -9.05
CA LEU A 50 -20.28 4.90 -9.06
C LEU A 50 -20.88 6.29 -9.31
N PRO A 51 -20.69 7.26 -8.39
CA PRO A 51 -21.11 8.62 -8.69
C PRO A 51 -20.28 9.11 -9.87
N SER A 52 -20.95 9.32 -11.00
CA SER A 52 -20.37 9.66 -12.30
C SER A 52 -19.63 11.00 -12.35
N LYS A 53 -19.55 11.74 -11.24
CA LYS A 53 -19.14 13.14 -11.22
C LYS A 53 -17.87 13.46 -10.42
N ARG A 54 -17.25 12.50 -9.74
CA ARG A 54 -16.01 12.79 -8.98
C ARG A 54 -14.78 12.31 -9.74
N LYS A 55 -14.06 13.24 -10.32
CA LYS A 55 -12.86 12.99 -11.13
C LYS A 55 -11.77 12.20 -10.39
N THR A 56 -11.73 12.27 -9.05
CA THR A 56 -10.70 11.65 -8.21
C THR A 56 -10.78 10.12 -8.21
N PHE A 57 -11.95 9.53 -8.45
CA PHE A 57 -12.16 8.09 -8.37
C PHE A 57 -12.19 7.37 -9.71
N ARG A 58 -12.17 8.09 -10.82
CA ARG A 58 -12.18 7.48 -12.16
C ARG A 58 -10.94 6.66 -12.46
N HIS A 59 -9.86 6.91 -11.72
CA HIS A 59 -8.56 6.28 -11.97
C HIS A 59 -8.20 5.19 -10.97
N ILE A 60 -9.04 4.96 -9.95
CA ILE A 60 -8.77 3.96 -8.92
C ILE A 60 -9.79 2.84 -9.06
N ASN A 61 -9.39 1.75 -9.70
CA ASN A 61 -10.20 0.55 -9.77
C ASN A 61 -9.80 -0.40 -8.65
N PHE A 62 -10.50 -0.31 -7.52
CA PHE A 62 -10.22 -1.14 -6.35
C PHE A 62 -10.48 -2.63 -6.56
N LEU A 63 -11.23 -3.01 -7.61
CA LEU A 63 -11.42 -4.42 -7.99
C LEU A 63 -10.15 -5.05 -8.54
N GLU A 64 -9.22 -4.23 -9.00
CA GLU A 64 -7.97 -4.71 -9.56
C GLU A 64 -6.92 -5.02 -8.50
N TYR A 65 -7.13 -4.60 -7.24
CA TYR A 65 -6.29 -5.04 -6.13
C TYR A 65 -6.72 -6.44 -5.70
N THR A 66 -5.77 -7.36 -5.67
CA THR A 66 -5.98 -8.81 -5.56
C THR A 66 -6.93 -9.23 -4.43
N PHE A 67 -6.89 -8.55 -3.29
CA PHE A 67 -7.69 -8.90 -2.12
C PHE A 67 -8.72 -7.85 -1.73
N GLY A 68 -8.93 -6.83 -2.57
CA GLY A 68 -9.90 -5.77 -2.27
C GLY A 68 -9.63 -5.03 -0.97
N GLN A 69 -8.36 -4.87 -0.61
CA GLN A 69 -7.92 -4.24 0.64
C GLN A 69 -6.90 -3.13 0.36
N LEU A 70 -6.80 -2.18 1.30
CA LEU A 70 -5.77 -1.16 1.29
C LEU A 70 -4.71 -1.46 2.37
N PRO A 71 -3.44 -1.07 2.18
CA PRO A 71 -2.93 -0.25 1.08
C PRO A 71 -2.85 -1.00 -0.24
N GLY A 72 -2.84 -0.23 -1.33
CA GLY A 72 -2.57 -0.70 -2.68
C GLY A 72 -1.48 0.13 -3.32
N LEU A 73 -0.66 -0.50 -4.15
CA LEU A 73 0.37 0.16 -4.95
C LEU A 73 0.06 -0.03 -6.42
N GLU A 74 0.09 1.05 -7.17
CA GLU A 74 0.16 1.01 -8.62
C GLU A 74 1.58 1.40 -9.05
N TYR A 75 2.20 0.54 -9.85
CA TYR A 75 3.55 0.72 -10.33
C TYR A 75 3.60 0.38 -11.82
N LYS A 76 3.88 1.40 -12.64
CA LYS A 76 3.96 1.27 -14.10
C LYS A 76 2.74 0.54 -14.71
N GLY A 77 1.56 0.83 -14.18
CA GLY A 77 0.30 0.25 -14.64
C GLY A 77 -0.08 -1.09 -14.00
N GLU A 78 0.82 -1.72 -13.26
CA GLU A 78 0.55 -2.93 -12.51
C GLU A 78 0.13 -2.62 -11.08
N LYS A 79 -0.65 -3.51 -10.47
CA LYS A 79 -1.20 -3.29 -9.12
C LYS A 79 -0.87 -4.43 -8.18
N ILE A 80 -0.52 -4.07 -6.95
CA ILE A 80 -0.22 -5.02 -5.89
C ILE A 80 -0.85 -4.54 -4.57
N GLY A 81 -1.34 -5.48 -3.79
CA GLY A 81 -1.82 -5.26 -2.43
C GLY A 81 -0.90 -5.86 -1.39
N GLN A 82 -1.32 -5.85 -0.13
CA GLN A 82 -0.59 -6.30 1.05
C GLN A 82 0.58 -5.38 1.43
N SER A 83 0.47 -4.74 2.58
CA SER A 83 1.40 -3.69 3.03
C SER A 83 2.87 -4.12 3.05
N MET A 84 3.16 -5.32 3.55
CA MET A 84 4.53 -5.79 3.63
C MET A 84 5.08 -6.25 2.28
N ALA A 85 4.24 -6.82 1.43
CA ALA A 85 4.62 -7.16 0.04
C ALA A 85 4.98 -5.90 -0.75
N ILE A 86 4.20 -4.84 -0.59
CA ILE A 86 4.47 -3.52 -1.19
C ILE A 86 5.81 -2.98 -0.69
N THR A 87 6.02 -2.98 0.61
CA THR A 87 7.25 -2.48 1.24
C THR A 87 8.48 -3.26 0.76
N ARG A 88 8.41 -4.59 0.71
CA ARG A 88 9.50 -5.44 0.20
C ARG A 88 9.78 -5.20 -1.28
N PHE A 89 8.74 -5.09 -2.07
CA PHE A 89 8.90 -4.78 -3.50
C PHE A 89 9.63 -3.45 -3.69
N LEU A 90 9.18 -2.39 -3.03
CA LEU A 90 9.81 -1.07 -3.12
C LEU A 90 11.26 -1.10 -2.62
N GLY A 91 11.52 -1.82 -1.54
CA GLY A 91 12.87 -1.99 -1.02
C GLY A 91 13.81 -2.64 -2.04
N ARG A 92 13.35 -3.70 -2.70
CA ARG A 92 14.15 -4.37 -3.75
C ARG A 92 14.31 -3.51 -4.99
N GLU A 93 13.24 -2.88 -5.44
CA GLU A 93 13.25 -2.05 -6.65
C GLU A 93 14.22 -0.87 -6.54
N PHE A 94 14.33 -0.27 -5.37
CA PHE A 94 15.16 0.92 -5.14
C PHE A 94 16.45 0.64 -4.37
N GLY A 95 16.87 -0.62 -4.29
CA GLY A 95 18.19 -0.99 -3.74
C GLY A 95 18.30 -0.88 -2.22
N LEU A 96 17.20 -0.94 -1.49
CA LEU A 96 17.15 -0.81 -0.02
C LEU A 96 16.99 -2.14 0.72
N ALA A 97 16.89 -3.26 0.00
CA ALA A 97 16.54 -4.56 0.58
C ALA A 97 17.74 -5.48 0.86
N GLY A 98 18.97 -4.99 0.71
CA GLY A 98 20.18 -5.80 0.87
C GLY A 98 20.69 -6.37 -0.44
N LYS A 99 22.00 -6.69 -0.47
CA LYS A 99 22.72 -7.06 -1.71
C LYS A 99 22.75 -8.56 -1.98
N ASP A 100 22.55 -9.39 -0.96
CA ASP A 100 22.62 -10.83 -1.06
C ASP A 100 21.45 -11.49 -0.33
N ASN A 101 21.31 -12.77 -0.51
CA ASN A 101 20.20 -13.54 0.07
C ASN A 101 20.16 -13.46 1.61
N TRP A 102 21.32 -13.53 2.26
CA TRP A 102 21.39 -13.46 3.71
C TRP A 102 20.97 -12.08 4.24
N THR A 103 21.48 -11.02 3.65
CA THR A 103 21.12 -9.64 4.03
C THR A 103 19.64 -9.37 3.77
N GLN A 104 19.09 -9.87 2.66
CA GLN A 104 17.66 -9.78 2.37
C GLN A 104 16.83 -10.51 3.43
N ALA A 105 17.27 -11.70 3.87
CA ALA A 105 16.60 -12.44 4.94
C ALA A 105 16.61 -11.66 6.26
N LYS A 106 17.70 -10.98 6.57
CA LYS A 106 17.79 -10.11 7.76
C LYS A 106 16.85 -8.91 7.69
N VAL A 107 16.70 -8.32 6.53
CA VAL A 107 15.72 -7.26 6.30
C VAL A 107 14.30 -7.81 6.49
N ASP A 108 14.00 -8.97 5.93
CA ASP A 108 12.70 -9.63 6.07
C ASP A 108 12.40 -9.99 7.53
N GLU A 109 13.39 -10.44 8.28
CA GLU A 109 13.25 -10.71 9.73
C GLU A 109 12.75 -9.46 10.48
N VAL A 110 13.32 -8.30 10.20
CA VAL A 110 12.89 -7.03 10.81
C VAL A 110 11.47 -6.67 10.36
N ILE A 111 11.18 -6.77 9.08
CA ILE A 111 9.86 -6.46 8.52
C ILE A 111 8.77 -7.35 9.15
N ASP A 112 9.03 -8.64 9.23
CA ASP A 112 8.08 -9.60 9.81
C ASP A 112 7.89 -9.37 11.31
N SER A 113 8.94 -9.04 12.04
CA SER A 113 8.86 -8.70 13.46
C SER A 113 8.02 -7.45 13.71
N VAL A 114 8.19 -6.43 12.89
CA VAL A 114 7.37 -5.21 12.95
C VAL A 114 5.91 -5.51 12.59
N SER A 115 5.70 -6.35 11.59
CA SER A 115 4.35 -6.78 11.18
C SER A 115 3.63 -7.52 12.31
N ASP A 116 4.32 -8.42 13.00
CA ASP A 116 3.77 -9.12 14.16
C ASP A 116 3.38 -8.16 15.28
N LEU A 117 4.23 -7.19 15.57
CA LEU A 117 3.96 -6.17 16.57
C LEU A 117 2.72 -5.32 16.22
N ILE A 118 2.62 -4.89 14.98
CA ILE A 118 1.46 -4.13 14.49
C ILE A 118 0.18 -4.97 14.62
N ASN A 119 0.22 -6.22 14.17
CA ASN A 119 -0.92 -7.13 14.20
C ASN A 119 -1.37 -7.44 15.63
N SER A 120 -0.44 -7.61 16.57
CA SER A 120 -0.77 -7.84 17.98
C SER A 120 -1.50 -6.63 18.59
N LYS A 121 -1.01 -5.42 18.36
CA LYS A 121 -1.65 -4.20 18.85
C LYS A 121 -3.05 -4.00 18.30
N TYR A 122 -3.28 -4.30 17.04
CA TYR A 122 -4.61 -4.18 16.43
C TYR A 122 -5.59 -5.21 16.98
N ARG A 123 -5.13 -6.35 17.44
CA ARG A 123 -5.99 -7.36 18.10
C ARG A 123 -6.45 -6.94 19.49
N GLU A 124 -5.64 -6.19 20.22
CA GLU A 124 -5.98 -5.73 21.57
C GLU A 124 -6.97 -4.55 21.55
N VAL A 125 -7.08 -3.83 20.45
CA VAL A 125 -7.93 -2.64 20.28
C VAL A 125 -9.28 -2.98 19.62
N LEU A 126 -9.40 -4.17 19.06
CA LEU A 126 -10.62 -4.66 18.43
C LEU A 126 -11.37 -5.63 19.34
#